data_df02cfb0f177c7b9398746396e1dbbbe
#
_entry.id   df02cfb0f177c7b9398746396e1dbbbe
#
_cell.length_a   1.000
_cell.length_b   1.000
_cell.length_c   1.000
_cell.angle_alpha   90.00
_cell.angle_beta   90.00
_cell.angle_gamma   90.00
#
_symmetry.space_group_name_H-M   'P 1'
#
loop_
_entity.id
_entity.type
_entity.pdbx_description
1 polymer ?
#
loop_
_entity_poly.entity_id
_entity_poly.type
_entity_poly.pdbx_seq_one_letter_code
_entity_poly.pdbx_strand_id
1 'polypeptide(L)'
;MGFNMLRKHVKIEPQRWYYHCDRLGMVVWQDMVNGGSSYKHWFVTYAATLFSRKRCNIRDTCFLLLSRADKRGRQEFVREMKETIRLLKGHPSIAAWVIFNEGWGQFHAKKMTETARACDGSRLIDQASGWFDQNGGDMQSIHHYFFKMKFAPEKERVTVVSEFGGYSLRIPGHSACKKLYGYGIHRDGESLNAVYSERMRRMQAQIPEGLCAGVYTQLSDVEEEVNGIFTYDREVKKIV
;
A
#
# COMPACT_ATOMS: atom_id res chain seq x y z
N MET A 1 16.87 -1.33 11.16
CA MET A 1 16.74 -1.84 9.79
C MET A 1 16.82 -0.73 8.73
N GLY A 2 16.96 0.53 9.09
CA GLY A 2 17.15 1.64 8.16
C GLY A 2 15.91 2.12 7.41
N PHE A 3 14.72 1.65 7.74
CA PHE A 3 13.48 2.22 7.19
C PHE A 3 13.27 3.65 7.70
N ASN A 4 12.94 4.54 6.80
CA ASN A 4 12.67 5.95 7.09
C ASN A 4 11.22 6.36 6.78
N MET A 5 10.39 5.42 6.34
CA MET A 5 9.01 5.65 5.91
C MET A 5 8.08 4.55 6.41
N LEU A 6 6.84 4.94 6.72
CA LEU A 6 5.72 4.06 7.04
C LEU A 6 4.56 4.38 6.10
N ARG A 7 3.92 3.36 5.53
CA ARG A 7 2.62 3.50 4.90
C ARG A 7 1.54 3.03 5.86
N LYS A 8 0.59 3.91 6.14
CA LYS A 8 -0.55 3.60 6.98
C LYS A 8 -1.67 3.05 6.12
N HIS A 9 -1.75 1.72 6.07
CA HIS A 9 -2.57 0.98 5.13
C HIS A 9 -4.06 1.01 5.51
N VAL A 10 -4.87 1.60 4.65
CA VAL A 10 -6.35 1.69 4.64
C VAL A 10 -7.02 2.05 5.97
N LYS A 11 -6.32 2.65 6.92
CA LYS A 11 -6.86 3.08 8.21
C LYS A 11 -6.22 4.37 8.72
N ILE A 12 -6.88 5.00 9.69
CA ILE A 12 -6.42 6.18 10.41
C ILE A 12 -6.00 5.76 11.82
N GLU A 13 -4.94 6.36 12.32
CA GLU A 13 -4.48 6.20 13.70
C GLU A 13 -4.90 7.40 14.58
N PRO A 14 -4.85 7.26 15.91
CA PRO A 14 -4.95 8.42 16.80
C PRO A 14 -3.86 9.47 16.48
N GLN A 15 -4.16 10.75 16.60
CA GLN A 15 -3.23 11.85 16.27
C GLN A 15 -1.87 11.74 16.98
N ARG A 16 -1.82 11.16 18.20
CA ARG A 16 -0.55 10.92 18.90
C ARG A 16 0.42 10.03 18.13
N TRP A 17 -0.08 9.11 17.28
CA TRP A 17 0.78 8.28 16.45
C TRP A 17 1.52 9.14 15.41
N TYR A 18 0.80 10.04 14.73
CA TYR A 18 1.40 10.98 13.77
C TYR A 18 2.33 11.97 14.46
N TYR A 19 1.98 12.45 15.65
CA TYR A 19 2.87 13.30 16.47
C TYR A 19 4.21 12.60 16.76
N HIS A 20 4.21 11.30 17.05
CA HIS A 20 5.45 10.56 17.22
C HIS A 20 6.22 10.42 15.91
N CYS A 21 5.54 10.23 14.77
CA CYS A 21 6.19 10.24 13.46
C CYS A 21 6.83 11.61 13.16
N ASP A 22 6.13 12.70 13.47
CA ASP A 22 6.65 14.07 13.33
C ASP A 22 7.93 14.27 14.16
N ARG A 23 7.93 13.85 15.42
CA ARG A 23 9.09 13.95 16.30
C ARG A 23 10.29 13.10 15.89
N LEU A 24 10.03 11.94 15.33
CA LEU A 24 11.06 10.98 14.92
C LEU A 24 11.59 11.24 13.49
N GLY A 25 11.00 12.18 12.75
CA GLY A 25 11.35 12.42 11.36
C GLY A 25 10.95 11.25 10.43
N MET A 26 9.93 10.47 10.81
CA MET A 26 9.45 9.36 10.02
C MET A 26 8.51 9.86 8.93
N VAL A 27 8.81 9.57 7.68
CA VAL A 27 7.91 9.87 6.55
C VAL A 27 6.68 8.97 6.60
N VAL A 28 5.49 9.54 6.38
CA VAL A 28 4.23 8.79 6.39
C VAL A 28 3.51 8.92 5.05
N TRP A 29 3.11 7.79 4.49
CA TRP A 29 2.07 7.72 3.46
C TRP A 29 0.77 7.30 4.11
N GLN A 30 -0.23 8.16 4.00
CA GLN A 30 -1.53 7.95 4.63
C GLN A 30 -2.57 7.53 3.61
N ASP A 31 -3.03 6.29 3.74
CA ASP A 31 -4.15 5.79 2.94
C ASP A 31 -5.47 6.37 3.44
N MET A 32 -6.40 6.57 2.51
CA MET A 32 -7.80 6.75 2.86
C MET A 32 -8.40 5.41 3.30
N VAL A 33 -9.43 5.46 4.14
CA VAL A 33 -10.18 4.27 4.53
C VAL A 33 -10.88 3.73 3.30
N ASN A 34 -10.34 2.65 2.73
CA ASN A 34 -10.87 2.00 1.55
C ASN A 34 -11.89 0.93 1.91
N GLY A 35 -12.71 0.59 0.95
CA GLY A 35 -13.70 -0.45 1.07
C GLY A 35 -14.90 -0.20 0.17
N GLY A 36 -15.84 -1.12 0.23
CA GLY A 36 -17.06 -1.09 -0.58
C GLY A 36 -17.97 -2.24 -0.20
N SER A 37 -18.78 -2.71 -1.15
CA SER A 37 -19.49 -3.98 -1.00
C SER A 37 -18.52 -5.16 -1.05
N SER A 38 -19.02 -6.39 -0.86
CA SER A 38 -18.18 -7.59 -0.80
C SER A 38 -17.12 -7.64 -1.90
N TYR A 39 -15.92 -7.92 -1.49
CA TYR A 39 -14.72 -7.98 -2.30
C TYR A 39 -14.76 -9.19 -3.26
N LYS A 40 -14.67 -8.94 -4.56
CA LYS A 40 -14.61 -10.00 -5.56
C LYS A 40 -13.18 -10.52 -5.71
N HIS A 41 -12.78 -11.40 -4.83
CA HIS A 41 -11.41 -11.94 -4.72
C HIS A 41 -10.79 -12.34 -6.06
N TRP A 42 -11.50 -13.11 -6.87
CA TRP A 42 -11.00 -13.58 -8.16
C TRP A 42 -10.65 -12.43 -9.11
N PHE A 43 -11.45 -11.35 -9.08
CA PHE A 43 -11.28 -10.20 -9.96
C PHE A 43 -10.16 -9.29 -9.46
N VAL A 44 -10.20 -8.90 -8.20
CA VAL A 44 -9.27 -7.91 -7.67
C VAL A 44 -7.87 -8.49 -7.44
N THR A 45 -7.76 -9.78 -7.13
CA THR A 45 -6.47 -10.44 -6.92
C THR A 45 -5.91 -11.03 -8.22
N TYR A 46 -6.63 -11.95 -8.85
CA TYR A 46 -6.07 -12.69 -9.99
C TYR A 46 -6.18 -11.94 -11.32
N ALA A 47 -7.36 -11.40 -11.62
CA ALA A 47 -7.54 -10.65 -12.86
C ALA A 47 -6.72 -9.35 -12.85
N ALA A 48 -6.68 -8.65 -11.73
CA ALA A 48 -5.90 -7.42 -11.57
C ALA A 48 -4.40 -7.66 -11.76
N THR A 49 -3.84 -8.73 -11.20
CA THR A 49 -2.43 -9.11 -11.39
C THR A 49 -2.11 -9.39 -12.86
N LEU A 50 -3.02 -10.07 -13.59
CA LEU A 50 -2.87 -10.30 -15.02
C LEU A 50 -2.98 -9.01 -15.85
N PHE A 51 -3.92 -8.13 -15.50
CA PHE A 51 -4.10 -6.85 -16.19
C PHE A 51 -2.94 -5.89 -15.94
N SER A 52 -2.45 -5.82 -14.72
CA SER A 52 -1.26 -5.05 -14.35
C SER A 52 -0.04 -5.48 -15.19
N ARG A 53 0.19 -6.80 -15.33
CA ARG A 53 1.28 -7.34 -16.14
C ARG A 53 1.17 -6.96 -17.62
N LYS A 54 -0.05 -6.89 -18.17
CA LYS A 54 -0.31 -6.52 -19.56
C LYS A 54 -0.49 -5.02 -19.76
N ARG A 55 -0.34 -4.21 -18.71
CA ARG A 55 -0.67 -2.76 -18.70
C ARG A 55 -2.11 -2.47 -19.19
N CYS A 56 -3.00 -3.44 -19.03
CA CYS A 56 -4.41 -3.26 -19.32
C CYS A 56 -5.06 -2.56 -18.13
N ASN A 57 -5.72 -1.45 -18.39
CA ASN A 57 -6.39 -0.69 -17.36
C ASN A 57 -7.91 -0.79 -17.52
N ILE A 58 -8.63 -0.96 -16.41
CA ILE A 58 -10.08 -0.95 -16.37
C ILE A 58 -10.53 0.45 -15.94
N ARG A 59 -11.52 1.00 -16.64
CA ARG A 59 -12.11 2.28 -16.24
C ARG A 59 -12.78 2.16 -14.88
N ASP A 60 -12.46 3.04 -13.98
CA ASP A 60 -12.99 3.07 -12.61
C ASP A 60 -14.42 3.65 -12.52
N THR A 61 -15.09 3.78 -13.65
CA THR A 61 -16.53 3.95 -13.76
C THR A 61 -17.29 2.62 -13.73
N CYS A 62 -16.60 1.48 -13.80
CA CYS A 62 -17.17 0.15 -13.64
C CYS A 62 -17.45 -0.16 -12.16
N PHE A 63 -18.31 0.62 -11.51
CA PHE A 63 -18.55 0.59 -10.06
C PHE A 63 -18.92 -0.78 -9.50
N LEU A 64 -19.65 -1.59 -10.27
CA LEU A 64 -20.05 -2.94 -9.84
C LEU A 64 -18.84 -3.89 -9.71
N LEU A 65 -17.90 -3.81 -10.67
CA LEU A 65 -16.69 -4.63 -10.65
C LEU A 65 -15.74 -4.22 -9.52
N LEU A 66 -15.68 -2.93 -9.23
CA LEU A 66 -14.83 -2.35 -8.21
C LEU A 66 -15.53 -2.24 -6.83
N SER A 67 -16.65 -2.96 -6.64
CA SER A 67 -17.35 -3.05 -5.36
C SER A 67 -17.84 -1.71 -4.79
N ARG A 68 -18.18 -0.74 -5.66
CA ARG A 68 -18.60 0.61 -5.28
C ARG A 68 -19.86 1.09 -6.03
N ALA A 69 -20.79 0.17 -6.33
CA ALA A 69 -22.03 0.50 -6.99
C ALA A 69 -22.95 1.41 -6.17
N ASP A 70 -22.89 1.33 -4.83
CA ASP A 70 -23.67 2.16 -3.95
C ASP A 70 -23.27 3.64 -4.03
N LYS A 71 -24.23 4.49 -4.39
CA LYS A 71 -24.05 5.95 -4.51
C LYS A 71 -23.80 6.60 -3.14
N ARG A 72 -24.47 6.13 -2.09
CA ARG A 72 -24.30 6.67 -0.73
C ARG A 72 -22.89 6.37 -0.22
N GLY A 73 -22.40 5.14 -0.41
CA GLY A 73 -21.04 4.77 -0.06
C GLY A 73 -19.97 5.58 -0.81
N ARG A 74 -20.21 5.97 -2.08
CA ARG A 74 -19.33 6.91 -2.79
C ARG A 74 -19.32 8.30 -2.18
N GLN A 75 -20.48 8.80 -1.78
CA GLN A 75 -20.60 10.11 -1.11
C GLN A 75 -19.93 10.10 0.27
N GLU A 76 -20.12 9.02 1.02
CA GLU A 76 -19.48 8.81 2.31
C GLU A 76 -17.96 8.81 2.20
N PHE A 77 -17.40 8.03 1.26
CA PHE A 77 -15.97 8.03 1.00
C PHE A 77 -15.41 9.43 0.73
N VAL A 78 -16.10 10.23 -0.08
CA VAL A 78 -15.66 11.62 -0.37
C VAL A 78 -15.68 12.48 0.88
N ARG A 79 -16.67 12.31 1.73
CA ARG A 79 -16.78 13.04 3.01
C ARG A 79 -15.63 12.64 3.93
N GLU A 80 -15.43 11.33 4.16
CA GLU A 80 -14.37 10.80 5.02
C GLU A 80 -12.98 11.20 4.53
N MET A 81 -12.72 11.13 3.22
CA MET A 81 -11.45 11.56 2.63
C MET A 81 -11.16 13.04 2.96
N LYS A 82 -12.15 13.92 2.78
CA LYS A 82 -11.99 15.36 3.10
C LYS A 82 -11.75 15.58 4.57
N GLU A 83 -12.47 14.89 5.44
CA GLU A 83 -12.34 15.00 6.89
C GLU A 83 -10.98 14.46 7.36
N THR A 84 -10.53 13.32 6.81
CA THR A 84 -9.21 12.75 7.08
C THR A 84 -8.09 13.74 6.73
N ILE A 85 -8.12 14.30 5.52
CA ILE A 85 -7.11 15.27 5.09
C ILE A 85 -7.15 16.53 6.01
N ARG A 86 -8.33 17.05 6.32
CA ARG A 86 -8.45 18.23 7.23
C ARG A 86 -7.91 17.93 8.62
N LEU A 87 -8.19 16.73 9.15
CA LEU A 87 -7.73 16.31 10.47
C LEU A 87 -6.22 16.19 10.54
N LEU A 88 -5.61 15.61 9.49
CA LEU A 88 -4.22 15.16 9.55
C LEU A 88 -3.22 16.06 8.82
N LYS A 89 -3.66 16.99 7.97
CA LYS A 89 -2.74 17.83 7.17
C LYS A 89 -1.79 18.71 7.99
N GLY A 90 -2.05 18.89 9.28
CA GLY A 90 -1.15 19.59 10.20
C GLY A 90 0.11 18.81 10.59
N HIS A 91 0.18 17.50 10.28
CA HIS A 91 1.33 16.66 10.61
C HIS A 91 2.38 16.72 9.50
N PRO A 92 3.59 17.28 9.77
CA PRO A 92 4.65 17.38 8.76
C PRO A 92 5.23 16.04 8.31
N SER A 93 5.07 14.99 9.09
CA SER A 93 5.49 13.63 8.71
C SER A 93 4.73 13.08 7.51
N ILE A 94 3.47 13.50 7.28
CA ILE A 94 2.68 13.03 6.15
C ILE A 94 3.21 13.66 4.86
N ALA A 95 3.77 12.83 3.98
CA ALA A 95 4.32 13.25 2.69
C ALA A 95 3.40 12.93 1.52
N ALA A 96 2.52 11.93 1.66
CA ALA A 96 1.61 11.52 0.60
C ALA A 96 0.25 11.07 1.13
N TRP A 97 -0.79 11.38 0.34
CA TRP A 97 -2.12 10.84 0.47
C TRP A 97 -2.32 9.70 -0.55
N VAL A 98 -2.68 8.52 -0.08
CA VAL A 98 -3.00 7.36 -0.95
C VAL A 98 -4.51 7.21 -0.99
N ILE A 99 -5.11 7.42 -2.18
CA ILE A 99 -6.58 7.51 -2.28
C ILE A 99 -7.22 6.13 -2.34
N PHE A 100 -6.76 5.27 -3.25
CA PHE A 100 -7.28 3.92 -3.42
C PHE A 100 -6.17 2.87 -3.34
N ASN A 101 -6.53 1.69 -2.84
CA ASN A 101 -5.66 0.54 -2.79
C ASN A 101 -6.28 -0.64 -3.56
N GLU A 102 -5.49 -1.23 -4.47
CA GLU A 102 -5.81 -2.46 -5.22
C GLU A 102 -7.18 -2.46 -5.92
N GLY A 103 -7.71 -1.28 -6.23
CA GLY A 103 -8.97 -1.12 -6.94
C GLY A 103 -10.22 -1.45 -6.12
N TRP A 104 -10.08 -1.91 -4.87
CA TRP A 104 -11.24 -2.20 -4.03
C TRP A 104 -11.96 -0.91 -3.61
N GLY A 105 -13.18 -0.77 -4.10
CA GLY A 105 -13.98 0.41 -3.90
C GLY A 105 -13.51 1.65 -4.68
N GLN A 106 -12.63 1.49 -5.66
CA GLN A 106 -12.14 2.58 -6.50
C GLN A 106 -13.24 3.13 -7.41
N PHE A 107 -13.28 4.46 -7.54
CA PHE A 107 -14.18 5.17 -8.46
C PHE A 107 -13.66 6.57 -8.75
N HIS A 108 -13.80 7.00 -10.02
CA HIS A 108 -13.46 8.37 -10.46
C HIS A 108 -12.13 8.89 -9.88
N ALA A 109 -11.08 8.08 -9.89
CA ALA A 109 -9.83 8.35 -9.19
C ALA A 109 -9.20 9.70 -9.57
N LYS A 110 -9.28 10.11 -10.85
CA LYS A 110 -8.85 11.47 -11.25
C LYS A 110 -9.58 12.58 -10.51
N LYS A 111 -10.91 12.48 -10.44
CA LYS A 111 -11.73 13.45 -9.69
C LYS A 111 -11.45 13.41 -8.19
N MET A 112 -11.17 12.24 -7.64
CA MET A 112 -10.79 12.12 -6.22
C MET A 112 -9.42 12.73 -5.97
N THR A 113 -8.47 12.59 -6.88
CA THR A 113 -7.18 13.29 -6.85
C THR A 113 -7.37 14.82 -6.81
N GLU A 114 -8.18 15.37 -7.72
CA GLU A 114 -8.48 16.81 -7.74
C GLU A 114 -9.15 17.26 -6.43
N THR A 115 -10.07 16.46 -5.89
CA THR A 115 -10.74 16.73 -4.62
C THR A 115 -9.77 16.72 -3.44
N ALA A 116 -8.86 15.75 -3.39
CA ALA A 116 -7.84 15.67 -2.36
C ALA A 116 -6.87 16.86 -2.45
N ARG A 117 -6.42 17.20 -3.65
CA ARG A 117 -5.55 18.34 -3.92
C ARG A 117 -6.18 19.69 -3.53
N ALA A 118 -7.49 19.83 -3.71
CA ALA A 118 -8.22 21.01 -3.24
C ALA A 118 -8.29 21.09 -1.70
N CYS A 119 -8.18 19.97 -0.98
CA CYS A 119 -8.12 19.94 0.48
C CYS A 119 -6.70 20.17 1.02
N ASP A 120 -5.69 19.68 0.29
CA ASP A 120 -4.27 19.83 0.59
C ASP A 120 -3.43 19.75 -0.69
N GLY A 121 -2.97 20.89 -1.16
CA GLY A 121 -2.11 21.03 -2.34
C GLY A 121 -0.62 20.84 -2.07
N SER A 122 -0.23 20.58 -0.81
CA SER A 122 1.17 20.55 -0.40
C SER A 122 1.80 19.15 -0.37
N ARG A 123 0.99 18.09 -0.42
CA ARG A 123 1.44 16.69 -0.37
C ARG A 123 1.30 16.02 -1.72
N LEU A 124 2.11 14.99 -1.92
CA LEU A 124 1.97 14.10 -3.08
C LEU A 124 0.69 13.28 -2.98
N ILE A 125 0.15 12.87 -4.12
CA ILE A 125 -1.04 12.04 -4.18
C ILE A 125 -0.75 10.77 -4.98
N ASP A 126 -0.86 9.62 -4.31
CA ASP A 126 -0.97 8.31 -4.94
C ASP A 126 -2.45 8.04 -5.22
N GLN A 127 -2.82 8.12 -6.49
CA GLN A 127 -4.20 7.99 -6.92
C GLN A 127 -4.77 6.61 -6.71
N ALA A 128 -3.98 5.58 -7.06
CA ALA A 128 -4.38 4.18 -7.09
C ALA A 128 -3.16 3.30 -6.86
N SER A 129 -2.95 2.89 -5.62
CA SER A 129 -1.84 2.04 -5.24
C SER A 129 -2.05 0.62 -5.78
N GLY A 130 -1.11 0.14 -6.58
CA GLY A 130 -1.04 -1.21 -7.12
C GLY A 130 -1.77 -1.43 -8.43
N TRP A 131 -3.09 -1.40 -8.45
CA TRP A 131 -3.91 -1.76 -9.61
C TRP A 131 -4.77 -0.62 -10.12
N PHE A 132 -5.23 -0.75 -11.39
CA PHE A 132 -6.21 0.13 -12.01
C PHE A 132 -5.85 1.61 -12.01
N ASP A 133 -4.56 1.91 -12.19
CA ASP A 133 -4.07 3.27 -12.35
C ASP A 133 -4.80 3.99 -13.50
N GLN A 134 -5.36 5.14 -13.23
CA GLN A 134 -6.06 5.98 -14.21
C GLN A 134 -5.17 7.08 -14.79
N ASN A 135 -3.84 6.94 -14.69
CA ASN A 135 -2.84 7.92 -15.15
C ASN A 135 -3.07 9.32 -14.56
N GLY A 136 -3.21 9.39 -13.25
CA GLY A 136 -3.35 10.62 -12.49
C GLY A 136 -2.54 10.58 -11.20
N GLY A 137 -2.62 11.66 -10.40
CA GLY A 137 -1.78 11.81 -9.22
C GLY A 137 -0.33 12.09 -9.55
N ASP A 138 0.54 11.99 -8.56
CA ASP A 138 1.96 12.30 -8.64
C ASP A 138 2.85 11.06 -8.70
N MET A 139 2.24 9.87 -8.50
CA MET A 139 2.96 8.60 -8.40
C MET A 139 2.45 7.58 -9.42
N GLN A 140 3.40 6.90 -10.08
CA GLN A 140 3.19 5.61 -10.71
C GLN A 140 3.45 4.55 -9.66
N SER A 141 2.38 4.03 -9.07
CA SER A 141 2.42 3.17 -7.89
C SER A 141 2.22 1.70 -8.28
N ILE A 142 3.12 0.83 -7.83
CA ILE A 142 3.19 -0.57 -8.25
C ILE A 142 3.20 -1.48 -7.03
N HIS A 143 2.38 -2.55 -7.05
CA HIS A 143 2.51 -3.68 -6.13
C HIS A 143 3.32 -4.79 -6.78
N HIS A 144 4.33 -5.29 -6.08
CA HIS A 144 5.27 -6.24 -6.65
C HIS A 144 5.56 -7.43 -5.73
N TYR A 145 4.75 -8.47 -5.83
CA TYR A 145 4.90 -9.69 -5.03
C TYR A 145 5.52 -10.87 -5.81
N PHE A 146 5.26 -11.03 -7.10
CA PHE A 146 5.43 -12.32 -7.80
C PHE A 146 6.52 -12.42 -8.87
N PHE A 147 7.01 -11.35 -9.48
CA PHE A 147 7.81 -11.45 -10.71
C PHE A 147 9.20 -10.83 -10.61
N LYS A 148 10.01 -10.99 -11.68
CA LYS A 148 11.25 -10.23 -11.83
C LYS A 148 10.91 -8.74 -11.91
N MET A 149 11.56 -7.96 -11.08
CA MET A 149 11.36 -6.53 -10.99
C MET A 149 11.90 -5.85 -12.25
N LYS A 150 11.03 -5.27 -13.05
CA LYS A 150 11.36 -4.37 -14.15
C LYS A 150 10.37 -3.24 -14.14
N PHE A 151 10.87 -2.04 -13.98
CA PHE A 151 10.08 -0.83 -14.04
C PHE A 151 10.31 -0.11 -15.36
N ALA A 152 9.31 0.61 -15.83
CA ALA A 152 9.44 1.59 -16.87
C ALA A 152 9.03 2.94 -16.27
N PRO A 153 9.99 3.71 -15.75
CA PRO A 153 9.70 5.00 -15.15
C PRO A 153 8.99 5.91 -16.15
N GLU A 154 8.04 6.68 -15.64
CA GLU A 154 7.36 7.71 -16.40
C GLU A 154 8.10 9.05 -16.25
N LYS A 155 7.88 9.96 -17.20
CA LYS A 155 8.50 11.30 -17.16
C LYS A 155 7.81 12.26 -16.21
N GLU A 156 6.50 12.07 -16.01
CA GLU A 156 5.64 13.05 -15.32
C GLU A 156 5.31 12.64 -13.88
N ARG A 157 5.44 11.34 -13.55
CA ARG A 157 5.14 10.81 -12.21
C ARG A 157 6.31 10.03 -11.66
N VAL A 158 6.52 10.12 -10.36
CA VAL A 158 7.56 9.33 -9.68
C VAL A 158 7.17 7.85 -9.62
N THR A 159 8.09 6.97 -9.99
CA THR A 159 7.86 5.52 -9.91
C THR A 159 8.14 5.02 -8.50
N VAL A 160 7.16 4.36 -7.91
CA VAL A 160 7.24 3.82 -6.55
C VAL A 160 6.73 2.38 -6.51
N VAL A 161 7.31 1.57 -5.63
CA VAL A 161 6.79 0.25 -5.29
C VAL A 161 6.09 0.35 -3.95
N SER A 162 4.80 0.63 -4.01
CA SER A 162 3.97 0.91 -2.83
C SER A 162 3.68 -0.32 -1.97
N GLU A 163 3.94 -1.53 -2.50
CA GLU A 163 3.96 -2.77 -1.72
C GLU A 163 4.88 -3.80 -2.37
N PHE A 164 5.72 -4.45 -1.56
CA PHE A 164 6.52 -5.62 -1.96
C PHE A 164 6.88 -6.49 -0.77
N GLY A 165 7.29 -7.73 -1.03
CA GLY A 165 7.69 -8.69 0.02
C GLY A 165 6.60 -9.71 0.30
N GLY A 166 5.93 -9.62 1.44
CA GLY A 166 4.85 -10.53 1.81
C GLY A 166 5.31 -11.96 2.12
N TYR A 167 6.59 -12.16 2.45
CA TYR A 167 7.17 -13.47 2.76
C TYR A 167 6.79 -13.91 4.17
N SER A 168 6.16 -15.08 4.26
CA SER A 168 5.57 -15.58 5.50
C SER A 168 6.48 -16.54 6.24
N LEU A 169 6.64 -16.30 7.53
CA LEU A 169 7.25 -17.23 8.48
C LEU A 169 6.43 -17.23 9.77
N ARG A 170 5.86 -18.38 10.12
CA ARG A 170 5.16 -18.55 11.37
C ARG A 170 6.13 -18.89 12.50
N ILE A 171 6.06 -18.14 13.59
CA ILE A 171 6.78 -18.46 14.83
C ILE A 171 5.79 -19.11 15.81
N PRO A 172 6.01 -20.37 16.23
CA PRO A 172 5.13 -21.03 17.20
C PRO A 172 5.00 -20.22 18.50
N GLY A 173 3.77 -20.10 19.01
CA GLY A 173 3.48 -19.33 20.22
C GLY A 173 3.26 -17.83 20.01
N HIS A 174 3.65 -17.26 18.86
CA HIS A 174 3.61 -15.83 18.57
C HIS A 174 2.67 -15.44 17.42
N SER A 175 1.76 -16.33 17.05
CA SER A 175 0.79 -16.09 15.97
C SER A 175 -0.64 -16.04 16.49
N ALA A 176 -1.45 -15.08 16.02
CA ALA A 176 -2.84 -14.94 16.40
C ALA A 176 -3.74 -16.03 15.80
N CYS A 177 -3.42 -16.54 14.61
CA CYS A 177 -4.25 -17.46 13.85
C CYS A 177 -3.57 -18.79 13.51
N LYS A 178 -4.39 -19.84 13.33
CA LYS A 178 -3.90 -21.16 12.88
C LYS A 178 -3.72 -21.23 11.36
N LYS A 179 -4.61 -20.57 10.61
CA LYS A 179 -4.56 -20.49 9.14
C LYS A 179 -3.51 -19.48 8.72
N LEU A 180 -2.77 -19.77 7.66
CA LEU A 180 -1.75 -18.87 7.13
C LEU A 180 -2.17 -18.34 5.77
N TYR A 181 -1.92 -17.05 5.57
CA TYR A 181 -2.02 -16.39 4.27
C TYR A 181 -0.68 -15.66 3.96
N GLY A 182 -0.24 -15.66 2.70
CA GLY A 182 0.94 -14.92 2.24
C GLY A 182 1.59 -15.45 0.97
N TYR A 183 2.58 -14.72 0.48
CA TYR A 183 3.21 -14.92 -0.84
C TYR A 183 4.55 -15.66 -0.74
N GLY A 184 4.66 -16.71 -0.12
CA GLY A 184 5.88 -17.50 0.02
C GLY A 184 6.06 -17.87 1.47
N ILE A 185 5.79 -19.14 1.77
CA ILE A 185 5.86 -19.66 3.13
C ILE A 185 7.26 -20.23 3.34
N HIS A 186 7.98 -19.67 4.30
CA HIS A 186 9.29 -20.12 4.75
C HIS A 186 9.17 -21.00 5.98
N ARG A 187 10.13 -21.91 6.16
CA ARG A 187 10.14 -22.85 7.29
C ARG A 187 11.03 -22.38 8.43
N ASP A 188 11.98 -21.51 8.14
CA ASP A 188 12.99 -21.02 9.06
C ASP A 188 13.41 -19.58 8.76
N GLY A 189 14.10 -18.97 9.71
CA GLY A 189 14.58 -17.60 9.61
C GLY A 189 15.70 -17.42 8.58
N GLU A 190 16.51 -18.42 8.32
CA GLU A 190 17.61 -18.35 7.37
C GLU A 190 17.06 -18.16 5.94
N SER A 191 16.14 -19.02 5.52
CA SER A 191 15.47 -18.91 4.22
C SER A 191 14.68 -17.61 4.04
N LEU A 192 14.03 -17.13 5.12
CA LEU A 192 13.34 -15.85 5.11
C LEU A 192 14.32 -14.68 4.92
N ASN A 193 15.41 -14.66 5.68
CA ASN A 193 16.42 -13.60 5.59
C ASN A 193 17.15 -13.59 4.25
N ALA A 194 17.42 -14.76 3.66
CA ALA A 194 18.02 -14.86 2.34
C ALA A 194 17.14 -14.22 1.25
N VAL A 195 15.84 -14.54 1.23
CA VAL A 195 14.91 -13.98 0.24
C VAL A 195 14.64 -12.49 0.48
N TYR A 196 14.57 -12.06 1.73
CA TYR A 196 14.45 -10.64 2.09
C TYR A 196 15.65 -9.84 1.58
N SER A 197 16.87 -10.28 1.91
CA SER A 197 18.11 -9.60 1.51
C SER A 197 18.24 -9.52 -0.01
N GLU A 198 17.95 -10.59 -0.73
CA GLU A 198 17.94 -10.58 -2.19
C GLU A 198 16.89 -9.63 -2.76
N ARG A 199 15.71 -9.55 -2.14
CA ARG A 199 14.67 -8.61 -2.56
C ARG A 199 15.09 -7.17 -2.32
N MET A 200 15.66 -6.86 -1.16
CA MET A 200 16.17 -5.52 -0.85
C MET A 200 17.29 -5.11 -1.81
N ARG A 201 18.22 -6.02 -2.12
CA ARG A 201 19.27 -5.78 -3.11
C ARG A 201 18.71 -5.46 -4.51
N ARG A 202 17.67 -6.18 -4.92
CA ARG A 202 16.98 -5.90 -6.21
C ARG A 202 16.26 -4.57 -6.21
N MET A 203 15.66 -4.18 -5.09
CA MET A 203 15.02 -2.85 -4.95
C MET A 203 16.07 -1.75 -5.08
N GLN A 204 17.17 -1.86 -4.36
CA GLN A 204 18.28 -0.91 -4.43
C GLN A 204 18.85 -0.76 -5.84
N ALA A 205 18.98 -1.87 -6.57
CA ALA A 205 19.46 -1.86 -7.95
C ALA A 205 18.52 -1.12 -8.93
N GLN A 206 17.27 -0.84 -8.55
CA GLN A 206 16.34 -0.06 -9.38
C GLN A 206 16.38 1.46 -9.09
N ILE A 207 17.08 1.89 -8.06
CA ILE A 207 17.19 3.32 -7.72
C ILE A 207 17.80 4.12 -8.87
N PRO A 208 18.93 3.72 -9.49
CA PRO A 208 19.48 4.39 -10.64
C PRO A 208 18.55 4.39 -11.87
N GLU A 209 17.65 3.41 -11.95
CA GLU A 209 16.64 3.29 -13.01
C GLU A 209 15.39 4.14 -12.76
N GLY A 210 15.35 4.92 -11.66
CA GLY A 210 14.27 5.85 -11.36
C GLY A 210 13.27 5.39 -10.31
N LEU A 211 13.57 4.32 -9.54
CA LEU A 211 12.75 3.95 -8.38
C LEU A 211 12.96 4.94 -7.23
N CYS A 212 11.89 5.63 -6.80
CA CYS A 212 11.95 6.68 -5.78
C CYS A 212 11.64 6.20 -4.37
N ALA A 213 10.80 5.18 -4.23
CA ALA A 213 10.43 4.63 -2.91
C ALA A 213 9.98 3.17 -3.00
N GLY A 214 10.07 2.47 -1.85
CA GLY A 214 9.55 1.11 -1.70
C GLY A 214 9.01 0.86 -0.31
N VAL A 215 7.82 0.25 -0.22
CA VAL A 215 7.17 -0.14 1.04
C VAL A 215 7.19 -1.65 1.18
N TYR A 216 7.88 -2.14 2.21
CA TYR A 216 7.89 -3.58 2.51
C TYR A 216 6.64 -3.98 3.29
N THR A 217 6.00 -5.04 2.86
CA THR A 217 4.83 -5.65 3.49
C THR A 217 5.28 -6.85 4.33
N GLN A 218 5.27 -6.76 5.68
CA GLN A 218 4.83 -5.63 6.49
C GLN A 218 5.62 -5.51 7.81
N LEU A 219 5.28 -4.55 8.66
CA LEU A 219 6.03 -4.30 9.90
C LEU A 219 5.83 -5.41 10.93
N SER A 220 4.59 -5.84 11.17
CA SER A 220 4.26 -6.93 12.10
C SER A 220 3.18 -7.81 11.51
N ASP A 221 3.12 -9.07 11.94
CA ASP A 221 2.05 -9.98 11.58
C ASP A 221 0.68 -9.39 11.92
N VAL A 222 -0.30 -9.67 11.09
CA VAL A 222 -1.70 -9.26 11.27
C VAL A 222 -2.60 -10.46 10.96
N GLU A 223 -3.33 -10.95 11.96
CA GLU A 223 -4.23 -12.09 11.81
C GLU A 223 -3.56 -13.31 11.15
N GLU A 224 -4.07 -13.79 10.00
CA GLU A 224 -3.49 -14.89 9.23
C GLU A 224 -2.28 -14.51 8.37
N GLU A 225 -1.99 -13.24 8.21
CA GLU A 225 -0.81 -12.75 7.50
C GLU A 225 0.43 -12.77 8.42
N VAL A 226 1.21 -13.82 8.32
CA VAL A 226 2.46 -13.98 9.10
C VAL A 226 3.70 -13.53 8.32
N ASN A 227 3.57 -12.42 7.60
CA ASN A 227 4.59 -11.84 6.71
C ASN A 227 5.26 -10.58 7.30
N GLY A 228 5.01 -10.29 8.58
CA GLY A 228 5.63 -9.18 9.28
C GLY A 228 7.13 -9.35 9.51
N ILE A 229 7.84 -8.23 9.67
CA ILE A 229 9.21 -8.21 10.19
C ILE A 229 9.23 -8.70 11.65
N PHE A 230 8.17 -8.34 12.40
CA PHE A 230 7.93 -8.79 13.76
C PHE A 230 6.74 -9.73 13.83
N THR A 231 6.69 -10.56 14.87
CA THR A 231 5.51 -11.37 15.20
C THR A 231 4.32 -10.50 15.59
N TYR A 232 3.13 -11.11 15.69
CA TYR A 232 1.87 -10.43 16.03
C TYR A 232 1.96 -9.66 17.37
N ASP A 233 2.54 -10.27 18.38
CA ASP A 233 2.81 -9.69 19.71
C ASP A 233 4.04 -8.76 19.74
N ARG A 234 4.80 -8.69 18.65
CA ARG A 234 6.03 -7.90 18.47
C ARG A 234 7.22 -8.34 19.32
N GLU A 235 7.15 -9.51 19.94
CA GLU A 235 8.22 -10.03 20.79
C GLU A 235 9.39 -10.60 20.00
N VAL A 236 9.11 -11.18 18.80
CA VAL A 236 10.15 -11.79 17.97
C VAL A 236 10.36 -11.00 16.69
N LYS A 237 11.60 -10.58 16.46
CA LYS A 237 12.05 -10.02 15.19
C LYS A 237 12.45 -11.17 14.27
N LYS A 238 11.72 -11.36 13.16
CA LYS A 238 11.92 -12.48 12.21
C LYS A 238 12.99 -12.21 11.16
N ILE A 239 13.20 -10.95 10.81
CA ILE A 239 14.17 -10.51 9.80
C ILE A 239 15.28 -9.75 10.51
N VAL A 240 16.51 -10.23 10.38
CA VAL A 240 17.70 -9.74 11.10
C VAL A 240 18.61 -8.91 10.20
#